data_f92a51d746f26edc2cd23dfb4b0676cc
#
_entry.id   f92a51d746f26edc2cd23dfb4b0676cc
#
_cell.length_a   1.000
_cell.length_b   1.000
_cell.length_c   1.000
_cell.angle_alpha   90.00
_cell.angle_beta   90.00
_cell.angle_gamma   90.00
#
_symmetry.space_group_name_H-M   'P 1'
#
loop_
_entity.id
_entity.type
_entity.pdbx_description
1 polymer ?
#
loop_
_entity_poly.entity_id
_entity_poly.type
_entity_poly.pdbx_seq_one_letter_code
_entity_poly.pdbx_strand_id
1 'polypeptide(L)'
;AIEKSATDELKQLYLPHLSSGKWTGTMNLTEPQCGTDLGLSKTMATPNDDGSYNITGTKIFITCGEHDLSENVVHLVLARTPKAPEGIKGISLFLVPKILPHKDGTLDSPNNVKCGSIEKKMGIKASPTCVMHYEEAKGWLVGDLNKGMKAMFIMMNGARLFVGIQGIGLSETAFQSSLHYAKERVQGKLP
;
A
#
# COMPACT_ATOMS: atom_id res chain seq x y z
N ALA A 1 -1.65 -5.47 9.22
CA ALA A 1 -0.30 -6.05 9.13
C ALA A 1 0.55 -5.62 10.33
N ILE A 2 0.82 -4.34 10.52
CA ILE A 2 1.69 -3.81 11.58
C ILE A 2 1.26 -4.34 12.97
N GLU A 3 0.01 -4.14 13.36
CA GLU A 3 -0.53 -4.56 14.67
C GLU A 3 -0.25 -6.04 14.99
N LYS A 4 -0.40 -6.93 13.99
CA LYS A 4 -0.27 -8.38 14.18
C LYS A 4 1.15 -8.91 13.99
N SER A 5 2.01 -8.20 13.28
CA SER A 5 3.27 -8.77 12.81
C SER A 5 4.51 -7.94 13.09
N ALA A 6 4.39 -6.64 13.38
CA ALA A 6 5.55 -5.80 13.68
C ALA A 6 6.07 -6.01 15.11
N THR A 7 7.31 -5.56 15.38
CA THR A 7 7.86 -5.49 16.74
C THR A 7 7.09 -4.47 17.58
N ASP A 8 7.20 -4.55 18.89
CA ASP A 8 6.47 -3.64 19.78
C ASP A 8 6.95 -2.20 19.64
N GLU A 9 8.23 -1.98 19.35
CA GLU A 9 8.76 -0.64 19.06
C GLU A 9 8.11 -0.03 17.80
N LEU A 10 8.00 -0.79 16.73
CA LEU A 10 7.33 -0.34 15.50
C LEU A 10 5.84 -0.10 15.73
N LYS A 11 5.17 -0.94 16.52
CA LYS A 11 3.75 -0.73 16.85
C LYS A 11 3.55 0.56 17.63
N GLN A 12 4.34 0.77 18.68
CA GLN A 12 4.24 1.97 19.52
C GLN A 12 4.49 3.25 18.74
N LEU A 13 5.44 3.23 17.80
CA LEU A 13 5.80 4.39 17.00
C LEU A 13 4.78 4.67 15.89
N TYR A 14 4.33 3.66 15.14
CA TYR A 14 3.57 3.88 13.92
C TYR A 14 2.04 3.77 14.08
N LEU A 15 1.52 2.87 14.95
CA LEU A 15 0.08 2.64 15.03
C LEU A 15 -0.72 3.85 15.52
N PRO A 16 -0.30 4.63 16.53
CA PRO A 16 -1.07 5.80 16.96
C PRO A 16 -1.26 6.82 15.83
N HIS A 17 -0.22 7.08 15.05
CA HIS A 17 -0.25 8.04 13.95
C HIS A 17 -1.08 7.53 12.76
N LEU A 18 -1.00 6.24 12.44
CA LEU A 18 -1.80 5.62 11.39
C LEU A 18 -3.28 5.53 11.78
N SER A 19 -3.59 5.20 13.04
CA SER A 19 -4.97 5.08 13.52
C SER A 19 -5.68 6.42 13.64
N SER A 20 -4.95 7.48 13.97
CA SER A 20 -5.50 8.85 14.03
C SER A 20 -5.63 9.51 12.65
N GLY A 21 -5.07 8.90 11.58
CA GLY A 21 -5.01 9.50 10.25
C GLY A 21 -3.95 10.60 10.10
N LYS A 22 -3.13 10.83 11.12
CA LYS A 22 -2.02 11.77 11.08
C LYS A 22 -0.97 11.36 10.04
N TRP A 23 -0.74 10.06 9.90
CA TRP A 23 0.07 9.44 8.85
C TRP A 23 -0.79 8.51 8.00
N THR A 24 -0.47 8.41 6.70
CA THR A 24 -1.16 7.51 5.76
C THR A 24 -0.34 6.26 5.53
N GLY A 25 -1.01 5.11 5.41
CA GLY A 25 -0.39 3.83 5.08
C GLY A 25 -0.64 3.41 3.64
N THR A 26 0.33 2.78 2.99
CA THR A 26 0.20 2.26 1.62
C THR A 26 0.64 0.80 1.50
N MET A 27 0.12 0.10 0.48
CA MET A 27 0.55 -1.24 0.07
C MET A 27 1.40 -1.20 -1.18
N ASN A 28 2.62 -1.74 -1.14
CA ASN A 28 3.57 -1.70 -2.25
C ASN A 28 3.96 -3.12 -2.68
N LEU A 29 3.20 -3.68 -3.63
CA LEU A 29 3.37 -5.03 -4.14
C LEU A 29 3.94 -5.04 -5.55
N THR A 30 3.19 -4.44 -6.49
CA THR A 30 3.38 -4.53 -7.93
C THR A 30 4.64 -3.81 -8.38
N GLU A 31 5.38 -4.44 -9.29
CA GLU A 31 6.53 -3.87 -9.99
C GLU A 31 6.29 -3.85 -11.49
N PRO A 32 7.05 -3.09 -12.30
CA PRO A 32 6.84 -3.01 -13.74
C PRO A 32 6.79 -4.37 -14.45
N GLN A 33 7.54 -5.35 -13.97
CA GLN A 33 7.61 -6.69 -14.56
C GLN A 33 6.70 -7.73 -13.89
N CYS A 34 6.08 -7.39 -12.74
CA CYS A 34 5.25 -8.36 -12.01
C CYS A 34 4.14 -7.70 -11.19
N GLY A 35 2.94 -8.26 -11.29
CA GLY A 35 1.78 -7.86 -10.49
C GLY A 35 0.99 -9.10 -10.06
N THR A 36 0.57 -9.92 -11.02
CA THR A 36 -0.11 -11.20 -10.76
C THR A 36 0.85 -12.22 -10.17
N ASP A 37 2.03 -12.39 -10.78
CA ASP A 37 3.09 -13.26 -10.25
C ASP A 37 4.15 -12.43 -9.50
N LEU A 38 3.93 -12.24 -8.20
CA LEU A 38 4.86 -11.54 -7.33
C LEU A 38 6.17 -12.31 -7.09
N GLY A 39 6.24 -13.59 -7.50
CA GLY A 39 7.47 -14.38 -7.46
C GLY A 39 8.61 -13.77 -8.29
N LEU A 40 8.28 -12.93 -9.27
CA LEU A 40 9.22 -12.21 -10.14
C LEU A 40 9.70 -10.86 -9.56
N SER A 41 9.31 -10.52 -8.33
CA SER A 41 9.70 -9.26 -7.67
C SER A 41 11.22 -9.14 -7.56
N LYS A 42 11.75 -7.95 -7.91
CA LYS A 42 13.18 -7.61 -7.91
C LYS A 42 13.56 -6.59 -6.84
N THR A 43 12.60 -5.94 -6.19
CA THR A 43 12.89 -5.01 -5.09
C THR A 43 13.69 -5.73 -4.02
N MET A 44 14.83 -5.15 -3.63
CA MET A 44 15.78 -5.71 -2.70
C MET A 44 15.75 -4.99 -1.36
N ALA A 45 15.96 -5.73 -0.29
CA ALA A 45 16.14 -5.25 1.07
C ALA A 45 17.50 -5.76 1.60
N THR A 46 18.49 -4.90 1.61
CA THR A 46 19.84 -5.21 2.09
C THR A 46 19.92 -4.90 3.59
N PRO A 47 20.29 -5.86 4.45
CA PRO A 47 20.36 -5.64 5.89
C PRO A 47 21.49 -4.67 6.26
N ASN A 48 21.24 -3.84 7.26
CA ASN A 48 22.21 -2.96 7.91
C ASN A 48 22.57 -3.51 9.29
N ASP A 49 23.71 -3.06 9.85
CA ASP A 49 24.21 -3.51 11.16
C ASP A 49 23.31 -3.09 12.33
N ASP A 50 22.47 -2.06 12.15
CA ASP A 50 21.52 -1.55 13.15
C ASP A 50 20.15 -2.27 13.17
N GLY A 51 20.01 -3.36 12.40
CA GLY A 51 18.77 -4.14 12.28
C GLY A 51 17.74 -3.53 11.33
N SER A 52 18.03 -2.39 10.71
CA SER A 52 17.25 -1.86 9.59
C SER A 52 17.68 -2.47 8.26
N TYR A 53 17.01 -2.08 7.18
CA TYR A 53 17.30 -2.52 5.83
C TYR A 53 17.32 -1.33 4.87
N ASN A 54 18.17 -1.38 3.86
CA ASN A 54 18.15 -0.48 2.72
C ASN A 54 17.28 -1.09 1.61
N ILE A 55 16.18 -0.44 1.29
CA ILE A 55 15.23 -0.90 0.28
C ILE A 55 15.55 -0.22 -1.04
N THR A 56 15.74 -1.03 -2.10
CA THR A 56 16.04 -0.53 -3.45
C THR A 56 15.14 -1.21 -4.48
N GLY A 57 14.41 -0.41 -5.27
CA GLY A 57 13.53 -0.91 -6.32
C GLY A 57 12.45 0.08 -6.70
N THR A 58 11.55 -0.37 -7.59
CA THR A 58 10.44 0.44 -8.10
C THR A 58 9.13 -0.31 -7.92
N LYS A 59 8.15 0.36 -7.33
CA LYS A 59 6.78 -0.14 -7.18
C LYS A 59 5.83 0.73 -8.01
N ILE A 60 4.87 0.09 -8.69
CA ILE A 60 3.90 0.78 -9.54
C ILE A 60 2.47 0.55 -9.04
N PHE A 61 1.57 1.44 -9.47
CA PHE A 61 0.15 1.42 -9.09
C PHE A 61 -0.09 1.57 -7.59
N ILE A 62 0.73 2.39 -6.92
CA ILE A 62 0.64 2.58 -5.47
C ILE A 62 -0.39 3.66 -5.16
N THR A 63 -1.53 3.23 -4.63
CA THR A 63 -2.60 4.13 -4.18
C THR A 63 -2.11 5.01 -3.04
N CYS A 64 -2.28 6.33 -3.18
CA CYS A 64 -1.83 7.34 -2.21
C CYS A 64 -0.34 7.23 -1.87
N GLY A 65 0.49 6.81 -2.84
CA GLY A 65 1.93 6.66 -2.64
C GLY A 65 2.64 7.98 -2.32
N GLU A 66 2.13 9.10 -2.82
CA GLU A 66 2.62 10.44 -2.56
C GLU A 66 1.45 11.43 -2.51
N HIS A 67 1.40 12.26 -1.47
CA HIS A 67 0.47 13.38 -1.30
C HIS A 67 0.89 14.25 -0.11
N ASP A 68 0.23 15.39 0.05
CA ASP A 68 0.42 16.38 1.10
C ASP A 68 -0.76 16.45 2.11
N LEU A 69 -1.66 15.47 2.09
CA LEU A 69 -2.86 15.42 2.95
C LEU A 69 -2.58 14.85 4.36
N SER A 70 -1.40 14.30 4.58
CA SER A 70 -0.95 13.79 5.88
C SER A 70 0.52 14.19 6.12
N GLU A 71 0.92 14.19 7.38
CA GLU A 71 2.29 14.61 7.76
C GLU A 71 3.36 13.62 7.25
N ASN A 72 3.02 12.35 7.07
CA ASN A 72 3.91 11.31 6.60
C ASN A 72 3.15 10.22 5.85
N VAL A 73 3.84 9.52 4.95
CA VAL A 73 3.34 8.32 4.28
C VAL A 73 4.22 7.14 4.69
N VAL A 74 3.58 6.07 5.16
CA VAL A 74 4.24 4.84 5.62
C VAL A 74 3.96 3.72 4.62
N HIS A 75 4.99 3.26 3.93
CA HIS A 75 4.87 2.24 2.90
C HIS A 75 5.11 0.84 3.48
N LEU A 76 4.19 -0.10 3.25
CA LEU A 76 4.42 -1.52 3.46
C LEU A 76 4.88 -2.15 2.15
N VAL A 77 6.17 -2.44 2.06
CA VAL A 77 6.87 -2.80 0.82
C VAL A 77 7.24 -4.28 0.83
N LEU A 78 6.80 -5.02 -0.20
CA LEU A 78 7.28 -6.38 -0.45
C LEU A 78 8.65 -6.32 -1.14
N ALA A 79 9.65 -6.96 -0.54
CA ALA A 79 11.00 -7.01 -1.07
C ALA A 79 11.69 -8.35 -0.73
N ARG A 80 12.80 -8.64 -1.39
CA ARG A 80 13.65 -9.81 -1.15
C ARG A 80 14.89 -9.41 -0.41
N THR A 81 15.36 -10.29 0.46
CA THR A 81 16.72 -10.16 1.03
C THR A 81 17.73 -10.90 0.16
N PRO A 82 19.04 -10.57 0.26
CA PRO A 82 20.10 -11.36 -0.37
C PRO A 82 19.99 -12.84 0.03
N LYS A 83 20.12 -13.73 -0.96
CA LYS A 83 20.02 -15.19 -0.77
C LYS A 83 18.65 -15.72 -0.33
N ALA A 84 17.58 -14.91 -0.45
CA ALA A 84 16.21 -15.37 -0.23
C ALA A 84 15.82 -16.48 -1.23
N PRO A 85 14.99 -17.44 -0.84
CA PRO A 85 14.47 -18.46 -1.76
C PRO A 85 13.81 -17.82 -2.99
N GLU A 86 13.85 -18.51 -4.13
CA GLU A 86 13.15 -18.07 -5.34
C GLU A 86 11.62 -18.09 -5.18
N GLY A 87 10.93 -17.37 -6.06
CA GLY A 87 9.49 -17.29 -6.09
C GLY A 87 8.91 -16.54 -4.88
N ILE A 88 7.65 -16.72 -4.61
CA ILE A 88 6.91 -16.02 -3.54
C ILE A 88 7.41 -16.36 -2.12
N LYS A 89 8.06 -17.51 -1.95
CA LYS A 89 8.60 -17.96 -0.67
C LYS A 89 9.80 -17.14 -0.18
N GLY A 90 10.42 -16.33 -1.03
CA GLY A 90 11.53 -15.46 -0.66
C GLY A 90 11.15 -14.01 -0.41
N ILE A 91 9.86 -13.69 -0.40
CA ILE A 91 9.37 -12.32 -0.22
C ILE A 91 9.14 -12.03 1.27
N SER A 92 9.70 -10.91 1.72
CA SER A 92 9.52 -10.35 3.07
C SER A 92 8.76 -9.03 3.00
N LEU A 93 8.19 -8.58 4.12
CA LEU A 93 7.49 -7.31 4.22
C LEU A 93 8.29 -6.32 5.04
N PHE A 94 8.41 -5.09 4.52
CA PHE A 94 9.15 -4.01 5.17
C PHE A 94 8.26 -2.79 5.35
N LEU A 95 8.41 -2.12 6.49
CA LEU A 95 7.85 -0.82 6.78
C LEU A 95 8.88 0.24 6.39
N VAL A 96 8.52 1.14 5.48
CA VAL A 96 9.39 2.18 4.94
C VAL A 96 8.64 3.53 5.00
N PRO A 97 8.96 4.43 5.93
CA PRO A 97 8.34 5.75 5.97
C PRO A 97 8.93 6.67 4.90
N LYS A 98 8.14 7.61 4.40
CA LYS A 98 8.60 8.68 3.50
C LYS A 98 9.54 9.65 4.23
N ILE A 99 9.22 9.98 5.48
CA ILE A 99 10.03 10.80 6.36
C ILE A 99 10.38 9.94 7.59
N LEU A 100 11.64 9.88 7.93
CA LEU A 100 12.11 9.10 9.08
C LEU A 100 11.64 9.79 10.37
N PRO A 101 10.97 9.07 11.28
CA PRO A 101 10.61 9.62 12.58
C PRO A 101 11.69 9.36 13.61
N HIS A 102 11.80 10.25 14.61
CA HIS A 102 12.44 9.97 15.89
C HIS A 102 11.61 8.98 16.71
N LYS A 103 12.19 8.46 17.80
CA LYS A 103 11.50 7.50 18.69
C LYS A 103 10.25 8.08 19.38
N ASP A 104 10.17 9.39 19.51
CA ASP A 104 9.01 10.12 20.08
C ASP A 104 7.91 10.41 19.05
N GLY A 105 8.11 10.03 17.79
CA GLY A 105 7.17 10.24 16.68
C GLY A 105 7.30 11.60 16.00
N THR A 106 8.22 12.46 16.41
CA THR A 106 8.53 13.68 15.66
C THR A 106 9.24 13.33 14.37
N LEU A 107 8.94 14.08 13.29
CA LEU A 107 9.55 13.85 11.99
C LEU A 107 10.96 14.45 11.96
N ASP A 108 11.91 13.67 11.39
CA ASP A 108 13.32 14.04 11.28
C ASP A 108 13.66 14.42 9.83
N SER A 109 14.16 13.48 9.08
CA SER A 109 14.72 13.70 7.74
C SER A 109 13.96 12.93 6.66
N PRO A 110 13.89 13.45 5.43
CA PRO A 110 13.37 12.70 4.30
C PRO A 110 14.10 11.37 4.14
N ASN A 111 13.33 10.30 3.93
CA ASN A 111 13.87 9.02 3.52
C ASN A 111 14.04 9.01 1.99
N ASN A 112 14.87 8.13 1.45
CA ASN A 112 15.12 8.01 0.01
C ASN A 112 13.96 7.32 -0.72
N VAL A 113 12.74 7.85 -0.56
CA VAL A 113 11.51 7.42 -1.23
C VAL A 113 11.02 8.56 -2.12
N LYS A 114 10.86 8.29 -3.42
CA LYS A 114 10.48 9.30 -4.40
C LYS A 114 9.29 8.84 -5.23
N CYS A 115 8.36 9.76 -5.51
CA CYS A 115 7.33 9.56 -6.52
C CYS A 115 7.90 9.89 -7.89
N GLY A 116 7.95 8.91 -8.78
CA GLY A 116 8.43 9.09 -10.15
C GLY A 116 7.35 9.64 -11.10
N SER A 117 6.10 9.21 -10.90
CA SER A 117 4.95 9.67 -11.69
C SER A 117 3.63 9.33 -11.01
N ILE A 118 2.57 10.00 -11.46
CA ILE A 118 1.18 9.73 -11.08
C ILE A 118 0.44 9.22 -12.31
N GLU A 119 -0.31 8.12 -12.16
CA GLU A 119 -1.04 7.49 -13.24
C GLU A 119 -2.23 8.34 -13.71
N LYS A 120 -2.42 8.42 -15.02
CA LYS A 120 -3.63 8.98 -15.63
C LYS A 120 -4.71 7.90 -15.71
N LYS A 121 -5.72 7.98 -14.84
CA LYS A 121 -6.72 6.94 -14.67
C LYS A 121 -8.05 7.28 -15.33
N MET A 122 -8.87 6.27 -15.62
CA MET A 122 -10.25 6.42 -16.10
C MET A 122 -11.16 7.04 -15.03
N GLY A 123 -11.02 6.63 -13.77
CA GLY A 123 -11.80 7.10 -12.62
C GLY A 123 -10.96 7.23 -11.36
N ILE A 124 -11.58 7.59 -10.23
CA ILE A 124 -10.94 7.82 -8.92
C ILE A 124 -9.75 8.79 -9.06
N LYS A 125 -9.95 9.88 -9.83
CA LYS A 125 -8.86 10.79 -10.23
C LYS A 125 -8.33 11.64 -9.09
N ALA A 126 -9.13 11.85 -8.04
CA ALA A 126 -8.72 12.60 -6.85
C ALA A 126 -7.79 11.79 -5.92
N SER A 127 -7.71 10.46 -6.08
CA SER A 127 -6.76 9.62 -5.34
C SER A 127 -5.54 9.36 -6.22
N PRO A 128 -4.33 9.83 -5.86
CA PRO A 128 -3.14 9.62 -6.67
C PRO A 128 -2.77 8.13 -6.67
N THR A 129 -2.42 7.61 -7.84
CA THR A 129 -1.86 6.27 -8.03
C THR A 129 -0.45 6.43 -8.56
N CYS A 130 0.54 6.08 -7.77
CA CYS A 130 1.92 6.51 -7.95
C CYS A 130 2.83 5.38 -8.42
N VAL A 131 3.89 5.77 -9.12
CA VAL A 131 5.13 5.00 -9.27
C VAL A 131 6.08 5.45 -8.18
N MET A 132 6.49 4.51 -7.31
CA MET A 132 7.37 4.81 -6.18
C MET A 132 8.76 4.23 -6.39
N HIS A 133 9.78 5.05 -6.26
CA HIS A 133 11.18 4.65 -6.31
C HIS A 133 11.77 4.65 -4.90
N TYR A 134 12.43 3.56 -4.57
CA TYR A 134 13.18 3.36 -3.33
C TYR A 134 14.67 3.32 -3.70
N GLU A 135 15.45 4.28 -3.20
CA GLU A 135 16.87 4.45 -3.50
C GLU A 135 17.67 4.27 -2.21
N GLU A 136 17.87 3.03 -1.78
CA GLU A 136 18.43 2.69 -0.47
C GLU A 136 17.61 3.26 0.69
N ALA A 137 16.28 3.30 0.53
CA ALA A 137 15.37 3.82 1.53
C ALA A 137 15.41 2.96 2.80
N LYS A 138 15.58 3.60 3.95
CA LYS A 138 15.63 2.91 5.25
C LYS A 138 14.28 2.33 5.62
N GLY A 139 14.27 1.04 6.01
CA GLY A 139 13.06 0.33 6.39
C GLY A 139 13.31 -0.73 7.44
N TRP A 140 12.24 -1.30 7.98
CA TRP A 140 12.28 -2.32 9.04
C TRP A 140 11.40 -3.50 8.68
N LEU A 141 11.86 -4.70 9.02
CA LEU A 141 11.14 -5.94 8.78
C LEU A 141 9.81 -5.97 9.57
N VAL A 142 8.75 -6.38 8.90
CA VAL A 142 7.43 -6.62 9.51
C VAL A 142 7.10 -8.11 9.45
N GLY A 143 7.09 -8.76 10.60
CA GLY A 143 6.94 -10.21 10.72
C GLY A 143 8.25 -10.97 10.49
N ASP A 144 8.15 -12.20 10.03
CA ASP A 144 9.30 -13.06 9.80
C ASP A 144 9.87 -12.89 8.39
N LEU A 145 11.18 -13.09 8.23
CA LEU A 145 11.81 -13.19 6.92
C LEU A 145 11.14 -14.28 6.07
N ASN A 146 10.98 -14.00 4.78
CA ASN A 146 10.39 -14.91 3.80
C ASN A 146 8.91 -15.26 4.05
N LYS A 147 8.22 -14.51 4.92
CA LYS A 147 6.78 -14.63 5.19
C LYS A 147 6.01 -13.34 4.91
N GLY A 148 6.56 -12.46 4.10
CA GLY A 148 5.96 -11.16 3.77
C GLY A 148 4.58 -11.26 3.16
N MET A 149 4.31 -12.26 2.34
CA MET A 149 2.97 -12.52 1.79
C MET A 149 1.93 -12.77 2.89
N LYS A 150 2.25 -13.60 3.88
CA LYS A 150 1.36 -13.86 5.02
C LYS A 150 1.02 -12.58 5.79
N ALA A 151 2.01 -11.75 6.06
CA ALA A 151 1.81 -10.48 6.77
C ALA A 151 1.01 -9.47 5.93
N MET A 152 1.27 -9.39 4.61
CA MET A 152 0.54 -8.52 3.69
C MET A 152 -0.93 -8.94 3.53
N PHE A 153 -1.23 -10.24 3.46
CA PHE A 153 -2.60 -10.75 3.33
C PHE A 153 -3.51 -10.42 4.52
N ILE A 154 -2.96 -10.16 5.70
CA ILE A 154 -3.75 -9.67 6.85
C ILE A 154 -4.49 -8.37 6.47
N MET A 155 -3.82 -7.48 5.74
CA MET A 155 -4.40 -6.22 5.26
C MET A 155 -5.23 -6.42 3.99
N MET A 156 -4.73 -7.19 3.03
CA MET A 156 -5.39 -7.40 1.74
C MET A 156 -6.77 -8.07 1.88
N ASN A 157 -6.95 -8.98 2.85
CA ASN A 157 -8.25 -9.61 3.07
C ASN A 157 -9.31 -8.59 3.49
N GLY A 158 -8.96 -7.63 4.35
CA GLY A 158 -9.84 -6.51 4.70
C GLY A 158 -10.14 -5.62 3.49
N ALA A 159 -9.11 -5.24 2.74
CA ALA A 159 -9.24 -4.40 1.55
C ALA A 159 -10.17 -5.03 0.50
N ARG A 160 -10.07 -6.34 0.26
CA ARG A 160 -10.96 -7.07 -0.67
C ARG A 160 -12.42 -7.00 -0.25
N LEU A 161 -12.70 -7.15 1.03
CA LEU A 161 -14.07 -7.03 1.56
C LEU A 161 -14.62 -5.61 1.33
N PHE A 162 -13.83 -4.57 1.65
CA PHE A 162 -14.26 -3.18 1.46
C PHE A 162 -14.48 -2.82 -0.02
N VAL A 163 -13.64 -3.33 -0.93
CA VAL A 163 -13.85 -3.14 -2.38
C VAL A 163 -15.11 -3.86 -2.85
N GLY A 164 -15.43 -5.03 -2.31
CA GLY A 164 -16.71 -5.71 -2.55
C GLY A 164 -17.91 -4.88 -2.11
N ILE A 165 -17.86 -4.29 -0.92
CA ILE A 165 -18.91 -3.39 -0.41
C ILE A 165 -19.03 -2.13 -1.29
N GLN A 166 -17.93 -1.57 -1.76
CA GLN A 166 -17.95 -0.46 -2.70
C GLN A 166 -18.68 -0.82 -3.99
N GLY A 167 -18.45 -2.02 -4.53
CA GLY A 167 -19.17 -2.53 -5.72
C GLY A 167 -20.68 -2.63 -5.48
N ILE A 168 -21.11 -3.12 -4.32
CA ILE A 168 -22.52 -3.19 -3.93
C ILE A 168 -23.12 -1.79 -3.85
N GLY A 169 -22.44 -0.83 -3.21
CA GLY A 169 -22.91 0.55 -3.09
C GLY A 169 -23.12 1.25 -4.45
N LEU A 170 -22.18 1.04 -5.39
CA LEU A 170 -22.29 1.57 -6.75
C LEU A 170 -23.47 0.93 -7.51
N SER A 171 -23.65 -0.39 -7.37
CA SER A 171 -24.77 -1.13 -7.99
C SER A 171 -26.12 -0.65 -7.46
N GLU A 172 -26.24 -0.45 -6.15
CA GLU A 172 -27.46 0.07 -5.52
C GLU A 172 -27.79 1.48 -6.02
N THR A 173 -26.80 2.37 -6.07
CA THR A 173 -26.99 3.72 -6.60
C THR A 173 -27.47 3.71 -8.06
N ALA A 174 -26.86 2.87 -8.90
CA ALA A 174 -27.26 2.71 -10.30
C ALA A 174 -28.69 2.14 -10.42
N PHE A 175 -29.03 1.15 -9.60
CA PHE A 175 -30.37 0.55 -9.57
C PHE A 175 -31.44 1.58 -9.17
N GLN A 176 -31.25 2.30 -8.08
CA GLN A 176 -32.22 3.30 -7.62
C GLN A 176 -32.41 4.43 -8.65
N SER A 177 -31.34 4.92 -9.26
CA SER A 177 -31.38 5.92 -10.31
C SER A 177 -32.14 5.42 -11.54
N SER A 178 -31.88 4.18 -11.97
CA SER A 178 -32.57 3.57 -13.10
C SER A 178 -34.06 3.34 -12.83
N LEU A 179 -34.39 2.89 -11.62
CA LEU A 179 -35.78 2.69 -11.18
C LEU A 179 -36.54 4.00 -11.15
N HIS A 180 -35.95 5.08 -10.63
CA HIS A 180 -36.56 6.41 -10.63
C HIS A 180 -36.83 6.90 -12.04
N TYR A 181 -35.81 6.84 -12.91
CA TYR A 181 -35.96 7.19 -14.32
C TYR A 181 -37.04 6.37 -15.02
N ALA A 182 -37.09 5.05 -14.83
CA ALA A 182 -38.10 4.18 -15.46
C ALA A 182 -39.54 4.49 -15.03
N LYS A 183 -39.75 4.99 -13.80
CA LYS A 183 -41.06 5.41 -13.29
C LYS A 183 -41.52 6.75 -13.85
N GLU A 184 -40.60 7.65 -14.15
CA GLU A 184 -40.90 9.00 -14.66
C GLU A 184 -40.97 9.05 -16.18
N ARG A 185 -40.21 8.20 -16.88
CA ARG A 185 -40.11 8.19 -18.33
C ARG A 185 -41.35 7.61 -18.97
N VAL A 186 -42.19 8.48 -19.53
CA VAL A 186 -43.36 8.08 -20.33
C VAL A 186 -42.95 7.89 -21.78
N GLN A 187 -43.08 6.66 -22.30
CA GLN A 187 -42.77 6.34 -23.70
C GLN A 187 -43.55 5.11 -24.17
N GLY A 188 -44.02 5.18 -25.40
CA GLY A 188 -44.80 4.11 -26.01
C GLY A 188 -46.21 3.96 -25.51
N LYS A 189 -46.93 2.96 -26.01
CA LYS A 189 -48.28 2.55 -25.58
C LYS A 189 -48.17 1.12 -25.08
N LEU A 190 -48.87 0.83 -24.00
CA LEU A 190 -49.08 -0.57 -23.59
C LEU A 190 -49.88 -1.30 -24.69
N PRO A 191 -49.55 -2.59 -24.95
CA PRO A 191 -50.28 -3.39 -25.92
C PRO A 191 -51.74 -3.58 -25.54
#